data_2e127606722018fffd513745b7e606e6
#
_entry.id   2e127606722018fffd513745b7e606e6
#
_cell.length_a   1.000
_cell.length_b   1.000
_cell.length_c   1.000
_cell.angle_alpha   90.00
_cell.angle_beta   90.00
_cell.angle_gamma   90.00
#
_symmetry.space_group_name_H-M   'P 1'
#
loop_
_entity.id
_entity.type
_entity.pdbx_description
1 polymer ?
#
loop_
_entity_poly.entity_id
_entity_poly.type
_entity_poly.pdbx_seq_one_letter_code
_entity_poly.pdbx_strand_id
1 'polypeptide(L)'
;MTTEAEKDALIQGLDRVAREVLAYFEGPGRASRAQIDQWGAREVLMHFIYFHQATALGIQSAALGGPPWAVWAETDTVNEACRRLHAHESFDEVLGQVRLAHEQLLHAARQAPDLDRPCFKRVGGEVMTGRQRIEAITRHWAEHVHELEEAARR
;
A
#
# COMPACT_ATOMS: atom_id res chain seq x y z
N MET A 1 17.09 13.18 -9.28
CA MET A 1 17.61 12.16 -8.33
C MET A 1 17.21 12.52 -6.92
N THR A 2 16.67 11.55 -6.19
CA THR A 2 16.24 11.75 -4.79
C THR A 2 17.45 11.97 -3.88
N THR A 3 17.46 13.04 -3.11
CA THR A 3 18.47 13.22 -2.06
C THR A 3 18.16 12.33 -0.85
N GLU A 4 19.16 12.09 0.01
CA GLU A 4 18.93 11.32 1.24
C GLU A 4 17.89 11.99 2.16
N ALA A 5 17.92 13.33 2.27
CA ALA A 5 16.95 14.07 3.07
C ALA A 5 15.52 13.94 2.53
N GLU A 6 15.33 13.98 1.22
CA GLU A 6 14.04 13.76 0.57
C GLU A 6 13.54 12.32 0.78
N LYS A 7 14.45 11.36 0.63
CA LYS A 7 14.15 9.93 0.86
C LYS A 7 13.71 9.70 2.31
N ASP A 8 14.45 10.23 3.26
CA ASP A 8 14.10 10.11 4.69
C ASP A 8 12.74 10.74 4.99
N ALA A 9 12.44 11.91 4.43
CA ALA A 9 11.15 12.57 4.60
C ALA A 9 9.98 11.73 4.04
N LEU A 10 10.15 11.14 2.88
CA LEU A 10 9.16 10.26 2.27
C LEU A 10 8.91 9.01 3.13
N ILE A 11 9.97 8.37 3.60
CA ILE A 11 9.91 7.15 4.42
C ILE A 11 9.25 7.46 5.77
N GLN A 12 9.66 8.55 6.43
CA GLN A 12 9.08 8.97 7.71
C GLN A 12 7.59 9.30 7.57
N GLY A 13 7.21 10.00 6.50
CA GLY A 13 5.82 10.33 6.21
C GLY A 13 4.96 9.08 6.01
N LEU A 14 5.43 8.14 5.22
CA LEU A 14 4.75 6.86 5.01
C LEU A 14 4.63 6.06 6.31
N ASP A 15 5.71 5.90 7.06
CA ASP A 15 5.72 5.12 8.29
C ASP A 15 4.80 5.72 9.35
N ARG A 16 4.78 7.04 9.50
CA ARG A 16 3.89 7.74 10.42
C ARG A 16 2.42 7.46 10.08
N VAL A 17 2.03 7.66 8.83
CA VAL A 17 0.64 7.44 8.38
C VAL A 17 0.27 5.97 8.52
N ALA A 18 1.14 5.06 8.12
CA ALA A 18 0.90 3.62 8.25
C ALA A 18 0.69 3.20 9.70
N ARG A 19 1.46 3.73 10.65
CA ARG A 19 1.28 3.43 12.08
C ARG A 19 -0.06 3.92 12.59
N GLU A 20 -0.49 5.12 12.22
CA GLU A 20 -1.80 5.67 12.57
C GLU A 20 -2.93 4.80 12.01
N VAL A 21 -2.81 4.39 10.76
CA VAL A 21 -3.79 3.54 10.07
C VAL A 21 -3.83 2.14 10.69
N LEU A 22 -2.69 1.53 10.94
CA LEU A 22 -2.62 0.21 11.60
C LEU A 22 -3.22 0.26 13.01
N ALA A 23 -2.98 1.33 13.76
CA ALA A 23 -3.60 1.54 15.08
C ALA A 23 -5.14 1.60 14.98
N TYR A 24 -5.68 2.24 13.96
CA TYR A 24 -7.12 2.22 13.68
C TYR A 24 -7.64 0.79 13.47
N PHE A 25 -6.98 0.01 12.63
CA PHE A 25 -7.40 -1.38 12.34
C PHE A 25 -7.16 -2.34 13.52
N GLU A 26 -6.26 -2.03 14.42
CA GLU A 26 -6.06 -2.79 15.67
C GLU A 26 -7.15 -2.48 16.70
N GLY A 27 -7.73 -1.29 16.66
CA GLY A 27 -8.74 -0.81 17.59
C GLY A 27 -10.12 -0.65 16.95
N PRO A 28 -10.58 0.59 16.67
CA PRO A 28 -11.93 0.84 16.17
C PRO A 28 -12.29 0.10 14.89
N GLY A 29 -11.34 -0.01 13.96
CA GLY A 29 -11.55 -0.67 12.67
C GLY A 29 -11.82 -2.16 12.77
N ARG A 30 -11.21 -2.83 13.74
CA ARG A 30 -11.42 -4.27 13.98
C ARG A 30 -12.88 -4.58 14.33
N ALA A 31 -13.50 -3.73 15.12
CA ALA A 31 -14.88 -3.92 15.57
C ALA A 31 -15.90 -3.25 14.63
N SER A 32 -15.46 -2.49 13.66
CA SER A 32 -16.31 -1.74 12.75
C SER A 32 -17.10 -2.66 11.83
N ARG A 33 -18.42 -2.36 11.69
CA ARG A 33 -19.30 -2.98 10.69
C ARG A 33 -19.54 -2.07 9.50
N ALA A 34 -18.84 -0.93 9.44
CA ALA A 34 -18.96 0.00 8.34
C ALA A 34 -18.49 -0.65 7.04
N GLN A 35 -19.08 -0.22 5.94
CA GLN A 35 -18.72 -0.68 4.59
C GLN A 35 -18.54 0.50 3.66
N ILE A 36 -17.55 0.38 2.79
CA ILE A 36 -17.36 1.23 1.63
C ILE A 36 -17.79 0.38 0.43
N ASP A 37 -18.92 0.71 -0.18
CA ASP A 37 -19.56 -0.14 -1.20
C ASP A 37 -19.80 -1.56 -0.62
N GLN A 38 -19.10 -2.57 -1.16
CA GLN A 38 -19.20 -3.95 -0.69
C GLN A 38 -18.06 -4.35 0.25
N TRP A 39 -17.18 -3.41 0.62
CA TRP A 39 -15.96 -3.69 1.35
C TRP A 39 -16.07 -3.27 2.81
N GLY A 40 -15.89 -4.22 3.71
CA GLY A 40 -15.71 -3.95 5.14
C GLY A 40 -14.26 -3.61 5.46
N ALA A 41 -13.98 -3.37 6.74
CA ALA A 41 -12.65 -3.01 7.22
C ALA A 41 -11.57 -4.05 6.83
N ARG A 42 -11.90 -5.34 6.91
CA ARG A 42 -10.97 -6.42 6.55
C ARG A 42 -10.57 -6.37 5.06
N GLU A 43 -11.52 -6.17 4.17
CA GLU A 43 -11.27 -6.09 2.72
C GLU A 43 -10.50 -4.83 2.35
N VAL A 44 -10.79 -3.71 3.00
CA VAL A 44 -10.02 -2.47 2.84
C VAL A 44 -8.57 -2.67 3.29
N LEU A 45 -8.37 -3.29 4.45
CA LEU A 45 -7.04 -3.61 4.95
C LEU A 45 -6.29 -4.55 3.99
N MET A 46 -6.96 -5.60 3.52
CA MET A 46 -6.40 -6.62 2.64
C MET A 46 -5.85 -6.04 1.33
N HIS A 47 -6.55 -5.07 0.71
CA HIS A 47 -6.11 -4.58 -0.60
C HIS A 47 -4.79 -3.80 -0.57
N PHE A 48 -4.29 -3.40 0.60
CA PHE A 48 -2.96 -2.82 0.72
C PHE A 48 -1.83 -3.81 0.46
N ILE A 49 -2.05 -5.11 0.65
CA ILE A 49 -0.99 -6.13 0.57
C ILE A 49 -0.31 -6.13 -0.79
N TYR A 50 -1.09 -6.33 -1.86
CA TYR A 50 -0.54 -6.47 -3.21
C TYR A 50 0.22 -5.22 -3.66
N PHE A 51 -0.39 -4.05 -3.54
CA PHE A 51 0.21 -2.81 -4.05
C PHE A 51 1.46 -2.39 -3.27
N HIS A 52 1.54 -2.72 -1.99
CA HIS A 52 2.75 -2.53 -1.20
C HIS A 52 3.86 -3.47 -1.65
N GLN A 53 3.55 -4.74 -1.84
CA GLN A 53 4.51 -5.75 -2.32
C GLN A 53 5.00 -5.42 -3.73
N ALA A 54 4.09 -5.09 -4.63
CA ALA A 54 4.41 -4.70 -6.01
C ALA A 54 5.32 -3.47 -6.06
N THR A 55 5.04 -2.47 -5.23
CA THR A 55 5.86 -1.26 -5.13
C THR A 55 7.25 -1.58 -4.59
N ALA A 56 7.34 -2.40 -3.53
CA ALA A 56 8.63 -2.81 -2.96
C ALA A 56 9.49 -3.55 -4.00
N LEU A 57 8.90 -4.51 -4.71
CA LEU A 57 9.60 -5.27 -5.77
C LEU A 57 10.03 -4.36 -6.92
N GLY A 58 9.16 -3.42 -7.31
CA GLY A 58 9.49 -2.44 -8.36
C GLY A 58 10.66 -1.53 -7.97
N ILE A 59 10.68 -1.04 -6.74
CA ILE A 59 11.80 -0.24 -6.22
C ILE A 59 13.09 -1.06 -6.19
N GLN A 60 13.03 -2.30 -5.75
CA GLN A 60 14.21 -3.21 -5.74
C GLN A 60 14.71 -3.50 -7.15
N SER A 61 13.81 -3.78 -8.09
CA SER A 61 14.15 -3.96 -9.51
C SER A 61 14.85 -2.72 -10.07
N ALA A 62 14.28 -1.54 -9.85
CA ALA A 62 14.84 -0.28 -10.31
C ALA A 62 16.24 -0.02 -9.72
N ALA A 63 16.46 -0.36 -8.45
CA ALA A 63 17.77 -0.25 -7.79
C ALA A 63 18.85 -1.11 -8.47
N LEU A 64 18.45 -2.23 -9.06
CA LEU A 64 19.33 -3.15 -9.79
C LEU A 64 19.40 -2.85 -11.30
N GLY A 65 18.76 -1.77 -11.76
CA GLY A 65 18.70 -1.43 -13.19
C GLY A 65 17.69 -2.23 -14.00
N GLY A 66 16.77 -2.92 -13.31
CA GLY A 66 15.72 -3.71 -13.95
C GLY A 66 14.46 -2.90 -14.30
N PRO A 67 13.48 -3.54 -14.93
CA PRO A 67 12.25 -2.87 -15.36
C PRO A 67 11.31 -2.57 -14.20
N PRO A 68 10.35 -1.65 -14.41
CA PRO A 68 9.25 -1.43 -13.47
C PRO A 68 8.41 -2.70 -13.27
N TRP A 69 7.84 -2.85 -12.07
CA TRP A 69 6.79 -3.85 -11.85
C TRP A 69 5.56 -3.48 -12.70
N ALA A 70 5.13 -4.38 -13.55
CA ALA A 70 3.95 -4.18 -14.37
C ALA A 70 2.74 -4.85 -13.72
N VAL A 71 1.72 -4.05 -13.37
CA VAL A 71 0.44 -4.59 -12.89
C VAL A 71 -0.24 -5.32 -14.05
N TRP A 72 -0.69 -6.55 -13.80
CA TRP A 72 -1.15 -7.47 -14.84
C TRP A 72 -2.57 -7.20 -15.35
N ALA A 73 -3.37 -6.41 -14.61
CA ALA A 73 -4.76 -6.12 -14.95
C ALA A 73 -5.19 -4.77 -14.39
N GLU A 74 -6.39 -4.33 -14.75
CA GLU A 74 -7.02 -3.15 -14.17
C GLU A 74 -7.19 -3.29 -12.65
N THR A 75 -7.21 -2.16 -11.95
CA THR A 75 -7.25 -2.11 -10.47
C THR A 75 -8.38 -2.95 -9.89
N ASP A 76 -9.59 -2.84 -10.42
CA ASP A 76 -10.75 -3.59 -9.91
C ASP A 76 -10.55 -5.10 -10.06
N THR A 77 -9.96 -5.56 -11.17
CA THR A 77 -9.65 -6.98 -11.39
C THR A 77 -8.60 -7.46 -10.40
N VAL A 78 -7.55 -6.69 -10.19
CA VAL A 78 -6.50 -7.01 -9.21
C VAL A 78 -7.07 -7.09 -7.81
N ASN A 79 -7.89 -6.12 -7.43
CA ASN A 79 -8.52 -6.08 -6.11
C ASN A 79 -9.45 -7.28 -5.89
N GLU A 80 -10.24 -7.67 -6.88
CA GLU A 80 -11.10 -8.84 -6.80
C GLU A 80 -10.29 -10.14 -6.67
N ALA A 81 -9.20 -10.26 -7.42
CA ALA A 81 -8.31 -11.41 -7.30
C ALA A 81 -7.68 -11.49 -5.89
N CYS A 82 -7.24 -10.36 -5.35
CA CYS A 82 -6.71 -10.29 -3.99
C CYS A 82 -7.77 -10.65 -2.95
N ARG A 83 -9.00 -10.17 -3.12
CA ARG A 83 -10.11 -10.49 -2.24
C ARG A 83 -10.36 -12.00 -2.19
N ARG A 84 -10.35 -12.66 -3.33
CA ARG A 84 -10.53 -14.12 -3.42
C ARG A 84 -9.34 -14.87 -2.83
N LEU A 85 -8.12 -14.41 -3.09
CA LEU A 85 -6.91 -15.02 -2.56
C LEU A 85 -6.88 -15.04 -1.03
N HIS A 86 -7.36 -13.97 -0.40
CA HIS A 86 -7.37 -13.80 1.05
C HIS A 86 -8.72 -14.12 1.70
N ALA A 87 -9.68 -14.72 0.96
CA ALA A 87 -11.07 -14.91 1.41
C ALA A 87 -11.21 -15.72 2.70
N HIS A 88 -10.29 -16.66 2.94
CA HIS A 88 -10.34 -17.57 4.10
C HIS A 88 -9.44 -17.13 5.26
N GLU A 89 -8.79 -16.00 5.12
CA GLU A 89 -7.87 -15.50 6.15
C GLU A 89 -8.64 -14.69 7.21
N SER A 90 -8.21 -14.83 8.47
CA SER A 90 -8.74 -14.03 9.56
C SER A 90 -8.31 -12.58 9.46
N PHE A 91 -8.96 -11.70 10.21
CA PHE A 91 -8.56 -10.30 10.33
C PHE A 91 -7.10 -10.16 10.79
N ASP A 92 -6.70 -10.95 11.79
CA ASP A 92 -5.33 -10.93 12.31
C ASP A 92 -4.30 -11.43 11.30
N GLU A 93 -4.64 -12.44 10.51
CA GLU A 93 -3.77 -12.92 9.41
C GLU A 93 -3.57 -11.84 8.35
N VAL A 94 -4.64 -11.18 7.94
CA VAL A 94 -4.57 -10.06 6.98
C VAL A 94 -3.76 -8.90 7.57
N LEU A 95 -4.01 -8.53 8.82
CA LEU A 95 -3.27 -7.46 9.50
C LEU A 95 -1.76 -7.76 9.57
N GLY A 96 -1.40 -8.99 9.89
CA GLY A 96 0.00 -9.45 9.90
C GLY A 96 0.66 -9.33 8.53
N GLN A 97 -0.04 -9.70 7.47
CA GLN A 97 0.48 -9.58 6.10
C GLN A 97 0.64 -8.13 5.66
N VAL A 98 -0.29 -7.26 6.04
CA VAL A 98 -0.18 -5.82 5.75
C VAL A 98 1.02 -5.21 6.46
N ARG A 99 1.24 -5.56 7.72
CA ARG A 99 2.43 -5.13 8.46
C ARG A 99 3.71 -5.57 7.79
N LEU A 100 3.77 -6.83 7.37
CA LEU A 100 4.94 -7.37 6.66
C LEU A 100 5.15 -6.63 5.32
N ALA A 101 4.10 -6.43 4.55
CA ALA A 101 4.18 -5.71 3.27
C ALA A 101 4.65 -4.26 3.47
N HIS A 102 4.21 -3.60 4.53
CA HIS A 102 4.67 -2.26 4.87
C HIS A 102 6.16 -2.24 5.24
N GLU A 103 6.63 -3.18 6.07
CA GLU A 103 8.05 -3.30 6.42
C GLU A 103 8.92 -3.59 5.19
N GLN A 104 8.45 -4.43 4.29
CA GLN A 104 9.14 -4.72 3.02
C GLN A 104 9.28 -3.46 2.16
N LEU A 105 8.22 -2.65 2.09
CA LEU A 105 8.24 -1.38 1.35
C LEU A 105 9.22 -0.39 1.97
N LEU A 106 9.20 -0.23 3.29
CA LEU A 106 10.16 0.64 3.99
C LEU A 106 11.60 0.18 3.75
N HIS A 107 11.85 -1.13 3.83
CA HIS A 107 13.18 -1.68 3.58
C HIS A 107 13.64 -1.40 2.16
N ALA A 108 12.81 -1.67 1.16
CA ALA A 108 13.11 -1.39 -0.25
C ALA A 108 13.43 0.08 -0.48
N ALA A 109 12.63 0.99 0.11
CA ALA A 109 12.84 2.43 -0.02
C ALA A 109 14.15 2.88 0.62
N ARG A 110 14.49 2.37 1.80
CA ARG A 110 15.76 2.68 2.50
C ARG A 110 16.99 2.24 1.71
N GLN A 111 16.90 1.07 1.07
CA GLN A 111 18.02 0.50 0.30
C GLN A 111 18.15 1.11 -1.10
N ALA A 112 17.12 1.75 -1.61
CA ALA A 112 17.15 2.33 -2.95
C ALA A 112 18.12 3.52 -3.02
N PRO A 113 19.05 3.54 -3.99
CA PRO A 113 19.94 4.68 -4.17
C PRO A 113 19.21 5.91 -4.71
N ASP A 114 18.08 5.71 -5.40
CA ASP A 114 17.33 6.77 -6.05
C ASP A 114 15.87 6.37 -6.23
N LEU A 115 14.96 7.10 -5.55
CA LEU A 115 13.52 6.87 -5.64
C LEU A 115 12.86 7.58 -6.84
N ASP A 116 13.61 8.33 -7.64
CA ASP A 116 13.09 8.95 -8.86
C ASP A 116 13.18 8.02 -10.09
N ARG A 117 13.68 6.80 -9.93
CA ARG A 117 13.68 5.80 -10.98
C ARG A 117 12.28 5.22 -11.20
N PRO A 118 11.90 4.93 -12.46
CA PRO A 118 10.64 4.23 -12.76
C PRO A 118 10.60 2.87 -12.06
N CYS A 119 9.53 2.59 -11.32
CA CYS A 119 9.43 1.35 -10.55
C CYS A 119 8.10 0.61 -10.67
N PHE A 120 7.07 1.27 -11.19
CA PHE A 120 5.73 0.72 -11.17
C PHE A 120 4.97 1.16 -12.43
N LYS A 121 4.27 0.22 -13.06
CA LYS A 121 3.50 0.48 -14.28
C LYS A 121 2.09 -0.07 -14.15
N ARG A 122 1.09 0.78 -14.34
CA ARG A 122 -0.30 0.35 -14.45
C ARG A 122 -0.63 -0.10 -15.87
N VAL A 123 -1.70 -0.87 -16.00
CA VAL A 123 -2.30 -1.17 -17.29
C VAL A 123 -2.70 0.16 -17.95
N GLY A 124 -2.40 0.29 -19.24
CA GLY A 124 -2.61 1.55 -19.96
C GLY A 124 -1.37 2.44 -20.09
N GLY A 125 -0.26 2.05 -19.47
CA GLY A 125 1.06 2.63 -19.75
C GLY A 125 1.55 3.73 -18.84
N GLU A 126 0.80 4.12 -17.82
CA GLU A 126 1.29 5.08 -16.84
C GLU A 126 2.41 4.45 -16.00
N VAL A 127 3.58 5.08 -16.01
CA VAL A 127 4.75 4.65 -15.24
C VAL A 127 4.98 5.62 -14.10
N MET A 128 5.21 5.08 -12.91
CA MET A 128 5.43 5.85 -11.69
C MET A 128 6.81 5.56 -11.11
N THR A 129 7.42 6.60 -10.54
CA THR A 129 8.66 6.47 -9.78
C THR A 129 8.38 5.96 -8.36
N GLY A 130 9.43 5.55 -7.65
CA GLY A 130 9.33 5.19 -6.23
C GLY A 130 8.78 6.33 -5.38
N ARG A 131 9.23 7.56 -5.63
CA ARG A 131 8.71 8.77 -4.96
C ARG A 131 7.20 8.89 -5.15
N GLN A 132 6.74 8.86 -6.39
CA GLN A 132 5.31 8.98 -6.71
C GLN A 132 4.48 7.87 -6.08
N ARG A 133 4.99 6.64 -6.05
CA ARG A 133 4.31 5.51 -5.42
C ARG A 133 4.21 5.67 -3.90
N ILE A 134 5.28 6.06 -3.25
CA ILE A 134 5.28 6.28 -1.79
C ILE A 134 4.30 7.40 -1.42
N GLU A 135 4.30 8.50 -2.15
CA GLU A 135 3.35 9.60 -1.94
C GLU A 135 1.90 9.14 -2.14
N ALA A 136 1.63 8.38 -3.21
CA ALA A 136 0.30 7.85 -3.51
C ALA A 136 -0.18 6.88 -2.43
N ILE A 137 0.67 5.96 -1.99
CA ILE A 137 0.36 4.99 -0.93
C ILE A 137 0.08 5.72 0.39
N THR A 138 0.88 6.72 0.75
CA THR A 138 0.70 7.50 1.98
C THR A 138 -0.68 8.17 2.01
N ARG A 139 -1.09 8.79 0.91
CA ARG A 139 -2.44 9.37 0.80
C ARG A 139 -3.54 8.30 0.88
N HIS A 140 -3.35 7.19 0.18
CA HIS A 140 -4.34 6.11 0.06
C HIS A 140 -4.65 5.47 1.41
N TRP A 141 -3.64 5.25 2.25
CA TRP A 141 -3.84 4.77 3.61
C TRP A 141 -4.81 5.67 4.40
N ALA A 142 -4.54 6.97 4.41
CA ALA A 142 -5.32 7.93 5.17
C ALA A 142 -6.75 8.07 4.61
N GLU A 143 -6.91 8.08 3.30
CA GLU A 143 -8.20 8.20 2.62
C GLU A 143 -9.14 7.05 2.98
N HIS A 144 -8.67 5.81 2.97
CA HIS A 144 -9.51 4.64 3.28
C HIS A 144 -9.94 4.60 4.74
N VAL A 145 -9.10 4.99 5.68
CA VAL A 145 -9.51 5.11 7.09
C VAL A 145 -10.57 6.18 7.24
N HIS A 146 -10.37 7.33 6.61
CA HIS A 146 -11.36 8.41 6.62
C HIS A 146 -12.71 7.96 6.06
N GLU A 147 -12.73 7.26 4.93
CA GLU A 147 -13.94 6.70 4.33
C GLU A 147 -14.66 5.72 5.26
N LEU A 148 -13.92 4.84 5.94
CA LEU A 148 -14.49 3.89 6.92
C LEU A 148 -15.05 4.62 8.15
N GLU A 149 -14.35 5.63 8.65
CA GLU A 149 -14.84 6.45 9.77
C GLU A 149 -16.12 7.21 9.39
N GLU A 150 -16.16 7.80 8.21
CA GLU A 150 -17.36 8.46 7.68
C GLU A 150 -18.52 7.48 7.52
N ALA A 151 -18.29 6.29 6.99
CA ALA A 151 -19.30 5.26 6.85
C ALA A 151 -19.82 4.78 8.21
N ALA A 152 -18.97 4.72 9.24
CA ALA A 152 -19.36 4.34 10.59
C ALA A 152 -20.26 5.37 11.30
N ARG A 153 -20.23 6.64 10.86
CA ARG A 153 -21.07 7.72 11.39
C ARG A 153 -22.49 7.76 10.80
N ARG A 154 -22.74 6.97 9.76
CA ARG A 154 -24.08 6.89 9.09
C ARG A 154 -25.00 5.84 9.74
#